data_83ba049361e825c8e63026ec28d1d13a
#
_entry.id   83ba049361e825c8e63026ec28d1d13a
#
_cell.length_a   1.000
_cell.length_b   1.000
_cell.length_c   1.000
_cell.angle_alpha   90.00
_cell.angle_beta   90.00
_cell.angle_gamma   90.00
#
_symmetry.space_group_name_H-M   'P 1'
#
loop_
_entity.id
_entity.type
_entity.pdbx_description
1 polymer ?
#
loop_
_entity_poly.entity_id
_entity_poly.type
_entity_poly.pdbx_seq_one_letter_code
_entity_poly.pdbx_strand_id
1 'polypeptide(L)'
;GGCRTSTVEQHTAALTPASETVALRQLQGRRFDTSDEAAILASSVAVLQDLGFAVEESSATTGFVVGSKDRDAVEAGQVAGQIVLAALVAALGAHHDPVWDKDQKIRIAIVTKPVSGSILVRVTFQRLIRNTRNQVSRVETINDAQIYQEFFDKLSQAVFLEAHQI
;
A
#
# COMPACT_ATOMS: atom_id res chain seq x y z
N GLY A 1 7.48 1.15 -40.96
CA GLY A 1 7.19 2.01 -40.34
C GLY A 1 7.57 2.62 -38.99
N GLY A 2 7.51 3.95 -38.94
CA GLY A 2 7.85 4.69 -37.73
C GLY A 2 6.99 4.40 -36.52
N CYS A 3 5.77 3.87 -36.70
CA CYS A 3 4.86 3.57 -35.59
C CYS A 3 5.34 2.44 -34.69
N ARG A 4 6.00 1.42 -35.27
CA ARG A 4 6.54 0.31 -34.45
C ARG A 4 7.70 0.75 -33.58
N THR A 5 8.58 1.59 -34.10
CA THR A 5 9.72 2.10 -33.36
C THR A 5 9.29 2.95 -32.18
N SER A 6 8.32 3.84 -32.38
CA SER A 6 7.83 4.70 -31.31
C SER A 6 7.10 3.89 -30.23
N THR A 7 6.39 2.82 -30.58
CA THR A 7 5.74 1.94 -29.60
C THR A 7 6.76 1.23 -28.72
N VAL A 8 7.84 0.70 -29.32
CA VAL A 8 8.91 0.04 -28.57
C VAL A 8 9.61 1.04 -27.65
N GLU A 9 9.88 2.25 -28.12
CA GLU A 9 10.48 3.31 -27.30
C GLU A 9 9.58 3.69 -26.13
N GLN A 10 8.27 3.78 -26.37
CA GLN A 10 7.32 4.06 -25.29
C GLN A 10 7.28 2.97 -24.25
N HIS A 11 7.29 1.71 -24.68
CA HIS A 11 7.35 0.58 -23.74
C HIS A 11 8.66 0.55 -22.96
N THR A 12 9.78 0.83 -23.63
CA THR A 12 11.08 0.89 -22.98
C THR A 12 11.12 2.04 -21.96
N ALA A 13 10.59 3.21 -22.32
CA ALA A 13 10.52 4.35 -21.42
C ALA A 13 9.62 4.06 -20.21
N ALA A 14 8.51 3.34 -20.41
CA ALA A 14 7.63 2.93 -19.33
C ALA A 14 8.28 1.92 -18.37
N LEU A 15 9.18 1.09 -18.88
CA LEU A 15 9.90 0.10 -18.10
C LEU A 15 11.15 0.67 -17.42
N THR A 16 11.69 1.79 -17.93
CA THR A 16 12.83 2.46 -17.33
C THR A 16 12.35 3.39 -16.23
N PRO A 17 12.66 3.10 -14.95
CA PRO A 17 12.15 3.94 -13.87
C PRO A 17 12.79 5.32 -13.92
N ALA A 18 11.96 6.36 -13.87
CA ALA A 18 12.42 7.71 -13.59
C ALA A 18 12.99 7.79 -12.17
N SER A 19 13.81 8.79 -11.88
CA SER A 19 14.40 8.95 -10.54
C SER A 19 13.33 9.04 -9.45
N GLU A 20 12.20 9.69 -9.73
CA GLU A 20 11.07 9.74 -8.80
C GLU A 20 10.48 8.36 -8.53
N THR A 21 10.39 7.52 -9.56
CA THR A 21 9.90 6.14 -9.43
C THR A 21 10.86 5.30 -8.61
N VAL A 22 12.16 5.47 -8.78
CA VAL A 22 13.18 4.78 -7.99
C VAL A 22 13.08 5.18 -6.52
N ALA A 23 12.98 6.48 -6.25
CA ALA A 23 12.83 6.99 -4.89
C ALA A 23 11.56 6.44 -4.23
N LEU A 24 10.44 6.43 -4.95
CA LEU A 24 9.18 5.88 -4.45
C LEU A 24 9.31 4.39 -4.14
N ARG A 25 9.95 3.63 -5.01
CA ARG A 25 10.16 2.18 -4.77
C ARG A 25 11.01 1.93 -3.53
N GLN A 26 11.97 2.78 -3.25
CA GLN A 26 12.77 2.68 -2.02
C GLN A 26 11.92 2.90 -0.77
N LEU A 27 10.96 3.83 -0.83
CA LEU A 27 10.02 4.07 0.25
C LEU A 27 9.06 2.90 0.44
N GLN A 28 8.70 2.24 -0.64
CA GLN A 28 7.70 1.17 -0.64
C GLN A 28 8.23 -0.17 -0.18
N GLY A 29 9.53 -0.31 0.01
CA GLY A 29 10.16 -1.58 0.36
C GLY A 29 10.88 -1.54 1.69
N ARG A 30 10.80 -2.65 2.46
CA ARG A 30 11.63 -2.86 3.65
C ARG A 30 11.98 -4.33 3.72
N ARG A 31 13.24 -4.60 4.05
CA ARG A 31 13.72 -5.96 4.27
C ARG A 31 13.55 -6.34 5.73
N PHE A 32 13.00 -7.53 5.96
CA PHE A 32 12.87 -8.10 7.29
C PHE A 32 13.87 -9.24 7.44
N ASP A 33 14.57 -9.26 8.55
CA ASP A 33 15.62 -10.23 8.83
C ASP A 33 15.03 -11.51 9.41
N THR A 34 14.25 -12.18 8.60
CA THR A 34 13.61 -13.46 8.90
C THR A 34 13.37 -14.21 7.59
N SER A 35 13.30 -15.52 7.66
CA SER A 35 12.90 -16.37 6.53
C SER A 35 11.44 -16.81 6.63
N ASP A 36 10.72 -16.41 7.66
CA ASP A 36 9.33 -16.82 7.89
C ASP A 36 8.36 -15.89 7.18
N GLU A 37 8.13 -16.16 5.90
CA GLU A 37 7.20 -15.40 5.07
C GLU A 37 5.77 -15.48 5.59
N ALA A 38 5.37 -16.65 6.09
CA ALA A 38 4.01 -16.85 6.61
C ALA A 38 3.75 -15.94 7.81
N ALA A 39 4.73 -15.77 8.70
CA ALA A 39 4.61 -14.88 9.85
C ALA A 39 4.47 -13.42 9.41
N ILE A 40 5.21 -13.00 8.38
CA ILE A 40 5.10 -11.65 7.84
C ILE A 40 3.74 -11.40 7.22
N LEU A 41 3.22 -12.36 6.46
CA LEU A 41 1.89 -12.25 5.86
C LEU A 41 0.79 -12.20 6.92
N ALA A 42 0.88 -13.04 7.94
CA ALA A 42 -0.06 -13.03 9.06
C ALA A 42 -0.02 -11.69 9.81
N SER A 43 1.17 -11.17 10.07
CA SER A 43 1.34 -9.86 10.68
C SER A 43 0.78 -8.74 9.82
N SER A 44 0.96 -8.84 8.50
CA SER A 44 0.41 -7.87 7.55
C SER A 44 -1.12 -7.83 7.60
N VAL A 45 -1.76 -9.00 7.61
CA VAL A 45 -3.22 -9.09 7.75
C VAL A 45 -3.67 -8.47 9.07
N ALA A 46 -2.99 -8.80 10.17
CA ALA A 46 -3.33 -8.27 11.48
C ALA A 46 -3.22 -6.74 11.52
N VAL A 47 -2.14 -6.18 10.96
CA VAL A 47 -1.95 -4.73 10.91
C VAL A 47 -3.05 -4.06 10.08
N LEU A 48 -3.40 -4.64 8.92
CA LEU A 48 -4.48 -4.10 8.10
C LEU A 48 -5.80 -4.08 8.85
N GLN A 49 -6.12 -5.16 9.55
CA GLN A 49 -7.34 -5.25 10.35
C GLN A 49 -7.33 -4.23 11.49
N ASP A 50 -6.20 -4.07 12.17
CA ASP A 50 -6.05 -3.08 13.25
C ASP A 50 -6.22 -1.65 12.72
N LEU A 51 -5.80 -1.39 11.49
CA LEU A 51 -5.99 -0.11 10.82
C LEU A 51 -7.41 0.08 10.26
N GLY A 52 -8.24 -0.96 10.37
CA GLY A 52 -9.62 -0.91 9.89
C GLY A 52 -9.79 -1.18 8.40
N PHE A 53 -8.75 -1.71 7.73
CA PHE A 53 -8.86 -2.13 6.34
C PHE A 53 -9.59 -3.46 6.25
N ALA A 54 -10.44 -3.61 5.25
CA ALA A 54 -11.02 -4.89 4.89
C ALA A 54 -10.02 -5.63 4.00
N VAL A 55 -9.62 -6.82 4.39
CA VAL A 55 -8.76 -7.68 3.57
C VAL A 55 -9.63 -8.28 2.46
N GLU A 56 -9.33 -7.91 1.23
CA GLU A 56 -10.10 -8.35 0.06
C GLU A 56 -9.55 -9.65 -0.51
N GLU A 57 -8.22 -9.79 -0.51
CA GLU A 57 -7.56 -10.92 -1.12
C GLU A 57 -6.23 -11.15 -0.43
N SER A 58 -5.88 -12.41 -0.20
CA SER A 58 -4.59 -12.79 0.34
C SER A 58 -4.19 -14.18 -0.16
N SER A 59 -2.89 -14.38 -0.34
CA SER A 59 -2.35 -15.66 -0.78
C SER A 59 -0.99 -15.90 -0.14
N ALA A 60 -0.90 -16.91 0.70
CA ALA A 60 0.36 -17.32 1.30
C ALA A 60 1.30 -17.94 0.25
N THR A 61 0.74 -18.58 -0.78
CA THR A 61 1.51 -19.23 -1.84
C THR A 61 2.24 -18.22 -2.72
N THR A 62 1.53 -17.16 -3.13
CA THR A 62 2.10 -16.11 -3.97
C THR A 62 2.68 -14.95 -3.19
N GLY A 63 2.41 -14.89 -1.87
CA GLY A 63 2.99 -13.86 -1.01
C GLY A 63 2.40 -12.48 -1.22
N PHE A 64 1.06 -12.34 -1.17
CA PHE A 64 0.43 -11.03 -1.26
C PHE A 64 -0.79 -10.89 -0.36
N VAL A 65 -1.08 -9.66 0.01
CA VAL A 65 -2.30 -9.26 0.73
C VAL A 65 -2.78 -7.95 0.13
N VAL A 66 -4.07 -7.87 -0.15
CA VAL A 66 -4.71 -6.66 -0.63
C VAL A 66 -5.86 -6.30 0.29
N GLY A 67 -5.89 -5.05 0.71
CA GLY A 67 -6.96 -4.52 1.54
C GLY A 67 -7.41 -3.17 1.05
N SER A 68 -8.58 -2.75 1.52
CA SER A 68 -9.11 -1.44 1.17
C SER A 68 -9.92 -0.86 2.31
N LYS A 69 -10.09 0.46 2.27
CA LYS A 69 -10.86 1.21 3.24
C LYS A 69 -11.42 2.46 2.56
N ASP A 70 -12.68 2.77 2.81
CA ASP A 70 -13.27 3.98 2.29
C ASP A 70 -12.61 5.21 2.92
N ARG A 71 -12.47 6.27 2.14
CA ARG A 71 -11.87 7.52 2.62
C ARG A 71 -12.57 8.07 3.85
N ASP A 72 -13.90 8.08 3.86
CA ASP A 72 -14.67 8.58 4.99
C ASP A 72 -14.38 7.76 6.25
N ALA A 73 -14.18 6.46 6.11
CA ALA A 73 -13.82 5.59 7.22
C ALA A 73 -12.38 5.88 7.70
N VAL A 74 -11.48 6.28 6.80
CA VAL A 74 -10.12 6.70 7.18
C VAL A 74 -10.17 8.00 7.97
N GLU A 75 -10.93 8.98 7.50
CA GLU A 75 -11.08 10.27 8.18
C GLU A 75 -11.80 10.13 9.52
N ALA A 76 -12.77 9.24 9.60
CA ALA A 76 -13.50 8.93 10.83
C ALA A 76 -12.76 7.97 11.75
N GLY A 77 -11.55 7.57 11.40
CA GLY A 77 -10.77 6.54 12.06
C GLY A 77 -10.25 6.87 13.46
N GLN A 78 -10.74 7.94 14.08
CA GLN A 78 -10.48 8.22 15.49
C GLN A 78 -11.51 7.55 16.41
N VAL A 79 -12.11 6.47 15.94
CA VAL A 79 -12.99 5.64 16.75
C VAL A 79 -12.14 4.88 17.76
N ALA A 80 -12.57 4.86 19.02
CA ALA A 80 -11.86 4.21 20.11
C ALA A 80 -11.54 2.74 19.77
N GLY A 81 -10.27 2.37 19.89
CA GLY A 81 -9.79 1.01 19.63
C GLY A 81 -9.20 0.76 18.25
N GLN A 82 -9.26 1.73 17.33
CA GLN A 82 -8.59 1.60 16.04
C GLN A 82 -7.25 2.32 16.02
N ILE A 83 -6.26 1.68 15.42
CA ILE A 83 -4.97 2.30 15.13
C ILE A 83 -5.13 3.14 13.86
N VAL A 84 -4.54 4.32 13.86
CA VAL A 84 -4.67 5.26 12.75
C VAL A 84 -3.29 5.58 12.18
N LEU A 85 -3.18 5.63 10.88
CA LEU A 85 -2.01 6.20 10.21
C LEU A 85 -2.23 7.71 10.11
N ALA A 86 -1.65 8.46 11.03
CA ALA A 86 -1.85 9.91 11.10
C ALA A 86 -1.44 10.61 9.80
N ALA A 87 -0.34 10.17 9.19
CA ALA A 87 0.14 10.74 7.93
C ALA A 87 -0.85 10.49 6.79
N LEU A 88 -1.50 9.33 6.76
CA LEU A 88 -2.51 9.02 5.75
C LEU A 88 -3.74 9.91 5.90
N VAL A 89 -4.22 10.09 7.13
CA VAL A 89 -5.35 10.98 7.40
C VAL A 89 -5.03 12.41 6.97
N ALA A 90 -3.85 12.90 7.30
CA ALA A 90 -3.42 14.24 6.91
C ALA A 90 -3.32 14.40 5.39
N ALA A 91 -2.76 13.42 4.70
CA ALA A 91 -2.61 13.44 3.25
C ALA A 91 -3.98 13.45 2.54
N LEU A 92 -4.94 12.69 3.03
CA LEU A 92 -6.30 12.66 2.46
C LEU A 92 -7.02 14.00 2.65
N GLY A 93 -6.87 14.62 3.81
CA GLY A 93 -7.46 15.92 4.08
C GLY A 93 -6.93 17.03 3.17
N ALA A 94 -5.62 16.99 2.84
CA ALA A 94 -4.97 17.97 2.00
C ALA A 94 -5.39 17.91 0.52
N HIS A 95 -5.88 16.74 0.07
CA HIS A 95 -6.23 16.50 -1.34
C HIS A 95 -7.73 16.34 -1.56
N HIS A 96 -8.54 16.95 -0.70
CA HIS A 96 -9.99 16.85 -0.81
C HIS A 96 -10.52 17.78 -1.89
N ASP A 97 -11.09 17.20 -2.95
CA ASP A 97 -11.82 17.93 -3.98
C ASP A 97 -13.29 17.50 -3.92
N PRO A 98 -14.17 18.31 -3.29
CA PRO A 98 -15.53 17.89 -3.01
C PRO A 98 -16.49 17.92 -4.21
N VAL A 99 -16.09 18.49 -5.34
CA VAL A 99 -17.05 18.81 -6.41
C VAL A 99 -17.25 17.65 -7.40
N TRP A 100 -16.21 16.87 -7.67
CA TRP A 100 -16.22 15.88 -8.74
C TRP A 100 -16.12 14.45 -8.26
N ASP A 101 -15.65 14.24 -7.04
CA ASP A 101 -15.35 12.92 -6.53
C ASP A 101 -16.49 12.47 -5.62
N LYS A 102 -17.30 11.53 -6.13
CA LYS A 102 -18.39 10.98 -5.34
C LYS A 102 -17.86 10.13 -4.19
N ASP A 103 -16.78 9.41 -4.42
CA ASP A 103 -16.31 8.41 -3.48
C ASP A 103 -14.83 8.17 -3.69
N GLN A 104 -14.10 8.02 -2.61
CA GLN A 104 -12.68 7.67 -2.64
C GLN A 104 -12.42 6.46 -1.75
N LYS A 105 -11.59 5.57 -2.22
CA LYS A 105 -11.20 4.37 -1.52
C LYS A 105 -9.68 4.31 -1.44
N ILE A 106 -9.16 3.94 -0.29
CA ILE A 106 -7.73 3.70 -0.12
C ILE A 106 -7.49 2.20 -0.21
N ARG A 107 -6.61 1.81 -1.12
CA ARG A 107 -6.22 0.43 -1.33
C ARG A 107 -4.77 0.27 -0.92
N ILE A 108 -4.50 -0.82 -0.21
CA ILE A 108 -3.13 -1.20 0.12
C ILE A 108 -2.83 -2.57 -0.48
N ALA A 109 -1.71 -2.68 -1.15
CA ALA A 109 -1.20 -3.94 -1.67
C ALA A 109 0.14 -4.24 -1.01
N ILE A 110 0.27 -5.42 -0.44
CA ILE A 110 1.48 -5.90 0.23
C ILE A 110 1.96 -7.13 -0.51
N VAL A 111 3.20 -7.12 -0.94
CA VAL A 111 3.84 -8.25 -1.62
C VAL A 111 5.10 -8.63 -0.87
N THR A 112 5.27 -9.92 -0.61
CA THR A 112 6.46 -10.44 0.04
C THR A 112 7.30 -11.21 -0.96
N LYS A 113 8.62 -11.13 -0.80
CA LYS A 113 9.57 -11.85 -1.66
C LYS A 113 10.77 -12.30 -0.85
N PRO A 114 11.05 -13.62 -0.79
CA PRO A 114 12.26 -14.10 -0.15
C PRO A 114 13.51 -13.64 -0.92
N VAL A 115 14.49 -13.11 -0.20
CA VAL A 115 15.75 -12.64 -0.76
C VAL A 115 16.90 -13.03 0.18
N SER A 116 17.66 -14.05 -0.18
CA SER A 116 18.89 -14.43 0.53
C SER A 116 18.73 -14.54 2.06
N GLY A 117 17.74 -15.33 2.51
CA GLY A 117 17.51 -15.54 3.95
C GLY A 117 16.73 -14.43 4.64
N SER A 118 16.35 -13.42 3.92
CA SER A 118 15.50 -12.32 4.39
C SER A 118 14.21 -12.28 3.58
N ILE A 119 13.24 -11.52 4.03
CA ILE A 119 12.02 -11.27 3.27
C ILE A 119 11.95 -9.79 2.93
N LEU A 120 11.86 -9.49 1.65
CA LEU A 120 11.59 -8.13 1.18
C LEU A 120 10.07 -7.95 1.15
N VAL A 121 9.58 -6.94 1.86
CA VAL A 121 8.16 -6.57 1.86
C VAL A 121 8.00 -5.29 1.07
N ARG A 122 7.13 -5.33 0.09
CA ARG A 122 6.79 -4.15 -0.72
C ARG A 122 5.34 -3.78 -0.48
N VAL A 123 5.12 -2.51 -0.20
CA VAL A 123 3.80 -1.96 0.11
C VAL A 123 3.49 -0.84 -0.86
N THR A 124 2.28 -0.83 -1.38
CA THR A 124 1.80 0.25 -2.25
C THR A 124 0.45 0.73 -1.73
N PHE A 125 0.36 2.03 -1.47
CA PHE A 125 -0.91 2.68 -1.17
C PHE A 125 -1.41 3.38 -2.42
N GLN A 126 -2.68 3.16 -2.75
CA GLN A 126 -3.33 3.78 -3.89
C GLN A 126 -4.62 4.43 -3.46
N ARG A 127 -4.95 5.54 -4.13
CA ARG A 127 -6.24 6.20 -4.01
C ARG A 127 -7.05 5.84 -5.24
N LEU A 128 -8.20 5.21 -5.02
CA LEU A 128 -9.15 4.92 -6.08
C LEU A 128 -10.25 5.97 -6.01
N ILE A 129 -10.45 6.70 -7.09
CA ILE A 129 -11.44 7.77 -7.17
C ILE A 129 -12.56 7.32 -8.10
N ARG A 130 -13.79 7.35 -7.60
CA ARG A 130 -14.98 6.99 -8.37
C ARG A 130 -15.73 8.25 -8.77
N ASN A 131 -16.32 8.21 -9.96
CA ASN A 131 -17.17 9.28 -10.46
C ASN A 131 -18.64 9.07 -10.02
N THR A 132 -19.49 9.98 -10.42
CA THR A 132 -20.93 9.91 -10.13
C THR A 132 -21.63 8.70 -10.73
N ARG A 133 -21.03 8.03 -11.72
CA ARG A 133 -21.53 6.80 -12.33
C ARG A 133 -21.02 5.54 -11.64
N ASN A 134 -20.35 5.70 -10.49
CA ASN A 134 -19.78 4.61 -9.71
C ASN A 134 -18.68 3.82 -10.47
N GLN A 135 -18.01 4.47 -11.39
CA GLN A 135 -16.88 3.91 -12.14
C GLN A 135 -15.58 4.45 -11.57
N VAL A 136 -14.53 3.64 -11.54
CA VAL A 136 -13.20 4.11 -11.16
C VAL A 136 -12.71 5.04 -12.27
N SER A 137 -12.63 6.32 -11.98
CA SER A 137 -12.20 7.33 -12.93
C SER A 137 -10.69 7.56 -12.87
N ARG A 138 -10.08 7.31 -11.72
CA ARG A 138 -8.67 7.59 -11.51
C ARG A 138 -8.09 6.70 -10.42
N VAL A 139 -6.84 6.26 -10.63
CA VAL A 139 -6.04 5.53 -9.64
C VAL A 139 -4.75 6.32 -9.46
N GLU A 140 -4.46 6.72 -8.23
CA GLU A 140 -3.26 7.46 -7.90
C GLU A 140 -2.45 6.71 -6.85
N THR A 141 -1.15 6.52 -7.12
CA THR A 141 -0.24 5.97 -6.11
C THR A 141 0.12 7.06 -5.12
N ILE A 142 -0.02 6.77 -3.84
CA ILE A 142 0.37 7.70 -2.77
C ILE A 142 1.88 7.61 -2.60
N ASN A 143 2.55 8.76 -2.64
CA ASN A 143 4.01 8.85 -2.57
C ASN A 143 4.53 9.56 -1.31
N ASP A 144 3.70 9.71 -0.30
CA ASP A 144 4.10 10.35 0.97
C ASP A 144 4.97 9.39 1.78
N ALA A 145 6.22 9.78 2.02
CA ALA A 145 7.21 8.98 2.73
C ALA A 145 6.74 8.60 4.14
N GLN A 146 6.07 9.50 4.84
CA GLN A 146 5.64 9.26 6.22
C GLN A 146 4.60 8.15 6.32
N ILE A 147 3.72 8.03 5.33
CA ILE A 147 2.71 6.98 5.30
C ILE A 147 3.37 5.61 5.27
N TYR A 148 4.35 5.43 4.39
CA TYR A 148 5.09 4.17 4.27
C TYR A 148 5.91 3.89 5.52
N GLN A 149 6.56 4.90 6.06
CA GLN A 149 7.36 4.76 7.26
C GLN A 149 6.51 4.34 8.47
N GLU A 150 5.38 5.00 8.69
CA GLU A 150 4.46 4.65 9.78
C GLU A 150 3.91 3.24 9.61
N PHE A 151 3.56 2.86 8.38
CA PHE A 151 3.06 1.52 8.12
C PHE A 151 4.11 0.46 8.41
N PHE A 152 5.34 0.64 7.92
CA PHE A 152 6.41 -0.31 8.16
C PHE A 152 6.80 -0.39 9.64
N ASP A 153 6.72 0.71 10.37
CA ASP A 153 6.97 0.69 11.81
C ASP A 153 5.93 -0.17 12.53
N LYS A 154 4.66 -0.04 12.16
CA LYS A 154 3.59 -0.88 12.71
C LYS A 154 3.76 -2.34 12.32
N LEU A 155 4.11 -2.59 11.07
CA LEU A 155 4.37 -3.96 10.61
C LEU A 155 5.57 -4.57 11.33
N SER A 156 6.64 -3.81 11.52
CA SER A 156 7.82 -4.28 12.25
C SER A 156 7.48 -4.65 13.69
N GLN A 157 6.66 -3.87 14.36
CA GLN A 157 6.19 -4.18 15.71
C GLN A 157 5.36 -5.47 15.73
N ALA A 158 4.46 -5.64 14.76
CA ALA A 158 3.62 -6.83 14.66
C ALA A 158 4.45 -8.07 14.39
N VAL A 159 5.42 -8.00 13.51
CA VAL A 159 6.34 -9.10 13.20
C VAL A 159 7.17 -9.47 14.42
N PHE A 160 7.65 -8.48 15.14
CA PHE A 160 8.41 -8.70 16.39
C PHE A 160 7.55 -9.42 17.43
N LEU A 161 6.31 -9.00 17.63
CA LEU A 161 5.40 -9.62 18.59
C LEU A 161 5.06 -11.05 18.18
N GLU A 162 4.85 -11.30 16.90
CA GLU A 162 4.58 -12.63 16.37
C GLU A 162 5.77 -13.58 16.62
N ALA A 163 6.99 -13.10 16.38
CA ALA A 163 8.21 -13.88 16.56
C ALA A 163 8.52 -14.15 18.05
N HIS A 164 8.02 -13.30 18.94
CA HIS A 164 8.27 -13.38 20.38
C HIS A 164 7.02 -13.74 21.17
N GLN A 165 6.06 -14.40 20.51
CA GLN A 165 4.88 -14.93 21.19
C GLN A 165 5.28 -15.91 22.28
N ILE A 166 4.93 -15.56 23.47
CA ILE A 166 5.18 -16.39 24.66
C ILE A 166 3.87 -17.03 25.07
#